data_16738d12e1c136152f26410fb63440cd
#
_entry.id   16738d12e1c136152f26410fb63440cd
#
_cell.length_a   1.000
_cell.length_b   1.000
_cell.length_c   1.000
_cell.angle_alpha   90.00
_cell.angle_beta   90.00
_cell.angle_gamma   90.00
#
_symmetry.space_group_name_H-M   'P 1'
#
loop_
_entity.id
_entity.type
_entity.pdbx_description
1 polymer ?
#
loop_
_entity_poly.entity_id
_entity_poly.type
_entity_poly.pdbx_seq_one_letter_code
_entity_poly.pdbx_strand_id
1 'polypeptide(L)'
;MISKKSKDKEELKMTAIYNSVTELIGKTPIVKLNKIVPEDSADVFVKLEFFNPGGSVKDRIALSMIEKAEHDGLLKPGDTIIEPTSGNTGIGLSMVGVAKGYKVIIVMPETMSIERRLLMKGYGAELILTPGADGISGSIREAERLAKENGYFLPLQFENEANPLVHEKTTGPEIHQAFGVNGLDAFVAGIGTGGTITGAGRELKRVYPKIELIGVEPAESAILEGKEAGPHKIQGIGTGFVPKTLDTSVYDKVLSISGD
;
A
#
# COMPACT_ATOMS: atom_id res chain seq x y z
N MET A 1 -28.85 -41.24 -31.39
CA MET A 1 -27.78 -40.73 -30.52
C MET A 1 -28.15 -39.36 -30.04
N ILE A 2 -28.64 -39.22 -28.80
CA ILE A 2 -29.04 -37.93 -28.22
C ILE A 2 -27.89 -37.48 -27.36
N SER A 3 -27.19 -36.39 -27.82
CA SER A 3 -26.12 -35.75 -27.07
C SER A 3 -26.70 -35.09 -25.82
N LYS A 4 -26.31 -35.58 -24.64
CA LYS A 4 -26.56 -34.92 -23.38
C LYS A 4 -25.61 -33.70 -23.31
N LYS A 5 -26.16 -32.49 -23.51
CA LYS A 5 -25.51 -31.26 -23.04
C LYS A 5 -25.42 -31.36 -21.53
N SER A 6 -24.18 -31.45 -21.01
CA SER A 6 -23.92 -31.23 -19.61
C SER A 6 -24.31 -29.79 -19.26
N LYS A 7 -25.33 -29.62 -18.45
CA LYS A 7 -25.59 -28.36 -17.77
C LYS A 7 -24.46 -28.22 -16.74
N ASP A 8 -23.51 -27.36 -17.04
CA ASP A 8 -22.61 -26.86 -16.02
C ASP A 8 -23.44 -26.27 -14.88
N LYS A 9 -23.43 -26.96 -13.74
CA LYS A 9 -23.99 -26.38 -12.52
C LYS A 9 -23.09 -25.21 -12.20
N GLU A 10 -23.60 -23.99 -12.36
CA GLU A 10 -23.04 -22.84 -11.64
C GLU A 10 -23.05 -23.22 -10.15
N GLU A 11 -21.88 -23.55 -9.61
CA GLU A 11 -21.72 -23.62 -8.17
C GLU A 11 -22.01 -22.22 -7.63
N LEU A 12 -23.14 -22.09 -6.93
CA LEU A 12 -23.40 -20.90 -6.12
C LEU A 12 -22.19 -20.72 -5.20
N LYS A 13 -21.31 -19.75 -5.52
CA LYS A 13 -20.26 -19.34 -4.60
C LYS A 13 -20.94 -18.81 -3.35
N MET A 14 -20.99 -19.62 -2.32
CA MET A 14 -21.53 -19.20 -1.02
C MET A 14 -20.73 -17.98 -0.54
N THR A 15 -21.45 -16.98 -0.04
CA THR A 15 -20.81 -15.82 0.61
C THR A 15 -20.00 -16.33 1.78
N ALA A 16 -18.70 -16.03 1.79
CA ALA A 16 -17.82 -16.43 2.90
C ALA A 16 -18.11 -15.56 4.12
N ILE A 17 -18.04 -16.19 5.31
CA ILE A 17 -18.09 -15.48 6.58
C ILE A 17 -16.65 -15.36 7.08
N TYR A 18 -16.25 -14.14 7.41
CA TYR A 18 -14.92 -13.82 7.92
C TYR A 18 -15.00 -13.46 9.40
N ASN A 19 -13.99 -13.82 10.17
CA ASN A 19 -13.93 -13.57 11.61
C ASN A 19 -13.35 -12.19 11.96
N SER A 20 -12.59 -11.62 11.02
CA SER A 20 -11.94 -10.32 11.19
C SER A 20 -11.91 -9.54 9.86
N VAL A 21 -11.96 -8.22 9.95
CA VAL A 21 -11.76 -7.32 8.80
C VAL A 21 -10.38 -7.52 8.15
N THR A 22 -9.39 -7.99 8.91
CA THR A 22 -8.03 -8.25 8.42
C THR A 22 -7.98 -9.38 7.38
N GLU A 23 -8.91 -10.33 7.42
CA GLU A 23 -9.02 -11.42 6.46
C GLU A 23 -9.51 -10.95 5.07
N LEU A 24 -10.09 -9.75 4.99
CA LEU A 24 -10.55 -9.13 3.74
C LEU A 24 -9.45 -8.39 2.99
N ILE A 25 -8.27 -8.21 3.60
CA ILE A 25 -7.16 -7.47 2.99
C ILE A 25 -6.53 -8.29 1.88
N GLY A 26 -6.29 -7.66 0.74
CA GLY A 26 -5.76 -8.31 -0.44
C GLY A 26 -6.82 -8.94 -1.32
N LYS A 27 -6.40 -9.81 -2.25
CA LYS A 27 -7.27 -10.46 -3.26
C LYS A 27 -8.12 -9.47 -4.03
N THR A 28 -7.56 -8.28 -4.26
CA THR A 28 -8.24 -7.18 -4.95
C THR A 28 -8.49 -7.51 -6.41
N PRO A 29 -9.61 -7.07 -7.01
CA PRO A 29 -9.93 -7.37 -8.40
C PRO A 29 -8.98 -6.68 -9.38
N ILE A 30 -8.88 -7.28 -10.57
CA ILE A 30 -8.17 -6.70 -11.73
C ILE A 30 -9.21 -6.46 -12.81
N VAL A 31 -9.21 -5.27 -13.40
CA VAL A 31 -10.18 -4.85 -14.43
C VAL A 31 -9.45 -4.38 -15.68
N LYS A 32 -9.90 -4.87 -16.84
CA LYS A 32 -9.43 -4.36 -18.14
C LYS A 32 -10.03 -2.99 -18.42
N LEU A 33 -9.21 -2.05 -18.86
CA LEU A 33 -9.68 -0.74 -19.33
C LEU A 33 -10.13 -0.85 -20.80
N ASN A 34 -11.32 -0.30 -21.08
CA ASN A 34 -11.95 -0.47 -22.41
C ASN A 34 -12.09 0.83 -23.19
N LYS A 35 -12.44 1.97 -22.53
CA LYS A 35 -12.85 3.20 -23.23
C LYS A 35 -11.80 4.30 -23.20
N ILE A 36 -10.95 4.33 -22.17
CA ILE A 36 -9.94 5.38 -21.98
C ILE A 36 -8.61 5.03 -22.63
N VAL A 37 -8.51 3.83 -23.16
CA VAL A 37 -7.32 3.30 -23.84
C VAL A 37 -7.59 3.37 -25.36
N PRO A 38 -6.67 3.94 -26.18
CA PRO A 38 -6.81 3.98 -27.63
C PRO A 38 -6.96 2.56 -28.21
N GLU A 39 -7.70 2.43 -29.34
CA GLU A 39 -7.96 1.13 -29.96
C GLU A 39 -6.68 0.39 -30.40
N ASP A 40 -5.65 1.13 -30.83
CA ASP A 40 -4.37 0.58 -31.29
C ASP A 40 -3.32 0.40 -30.18
N SER A 41 -3.74 0.54 -28.88
CA SER A 41 -2.83 0.39 -27.75
C SER A 41 -2.78 -1.04 -27.21
N ALA A 42 -1.83 -1.27 -26.30
CA ALA A 42 -1.78 -2.51 -25.54
C ALA A 42 -3.03 -2.68 -24.66
N ASP A 43 -3.34 -3.92 -24.31
CA ASP A 43 -4.36 -4.23 -23.31
C ASP A 43 -3.88 -3.72 -21.92
N VAL A 44 -4.63 -2.80 -21.33
CA VAL A 44 -4.31 -2.21 -20.04
C VAL A 44 -5.25 -2.74 -18.97
N PHE A 45 -4.67 -3.19 -17.87
CA PHE A 45 -5.39 -3.71 -16.71
C PHE A 45 -5.04 -2.90 -15.47
N VAL A 46 -6.00 -2.68 -14.60
CA VAL A 46 -5.79 -1.98 -13.31
C VAL A 46 -6.14 -2.90 -12.15
N LYS A 47 -5.22 -3.03 -11.19
CA LYS A 47 -5.46 -3.72 -9.93
C LYS A 47 -6.02 -2.75 -8.91
N LEU A 48 -7.28 -2.97 -8.52
CA LEU A 48 -8.10 -2.03 -7.78
C LEU A 48 -7.84 -2.13 -6.27
N GLU A 49 -6.74 -1.57 -5.80
CA GLU A 49 -6.34 -1.63 -4.37
C GLU A 49 -7.28 -0.86 -3.43
N PHE A 50 -8.16 0.00 -3.95
CA PHE A 50 -9.21 0.63 -3.14
C PHE A 50 -10.32 -0.34 -2.69
N PHE A 51 -10.35 -1.57 -3.19
CA PHE A 51 -11.22 -2.63 -2.67
C PHE A 51 -10.73 -3.26 -1.38
N ASN A 52 -9.54 -2.95 -0.90
CA ASN A 52 -9.17 -3.28 0.47
C ASN A 52 -10.14 -2.59 1.46
N PRO A 53 -10.43 -3.18 2.62
CA PRO A 53 -11.48 -2.69 3.54
C PRO A 53 -11.24 -1.27 4.07
N GLY A 54 -9.99 -0.82 4.24
CA GLY A 54 -9.62 0.55 4.57
C GLY A 54 -9.49 1.47 3.35
N GLY A 55 -9.76 0.96 2.14
CA GLY A 55 -9.85 1.72 0.91
C GLY A 55 -8.52 1.96 0.19
N SER A 56 -7.44 1.28 0.53
CA SER A 56 -6.16 1.47 -0.17
C SER A 56 -5.20 0.29 -0.07
N VAL A 57 -4.15 0.33 -0.89
CA VAL A 57 -3.01 -0.60 -0.84
C VAL A 57 -2.30 -0.63 0.53
N LYS A 58 -2.44 0.42 1.33
CA LYS A 58 -1.77 0.54 2.63
C LYS A 58 -2.32 -0.39 3.70
N ASP A 59 -3.50 -0.95 3.52
CA ASP A 59 -4.04 -1.97 4.41
C ASP A 59 -3.12 -3.20 4.44
N ARG A 60 -2.54 -3.57 3.29
CA ARG A 60 -1.59 -4.69 3.18
C ARG A 60 -0.35 -4.47 4.05
N ILE A 61 0.27 -3.29 3.93
CA ILE A 61 1.47 -2.99 4.71
C ILE A 61 1.17 -2.81 6.19
N ALA A 62 0.02 -2.23 6.54
CA ALA A 62 -0.40 -2.11 7.93
C ALA A 62 -0.51 -3.49 8.60
N LEU A 63 -1.18 -4.44 7.96
CA LEU A 63 -1.29 -5.81 8.46
C LEU A 63 0.10 -6.47 8.56
N SER A 64 0.88 -6.40 7.49
CA SER A 64 2.20 -7.06 7.43
C SER A 64 3.20 -6.53 8.46
N MET A 65 3.26 -5.21 8.67
CA MET A 65 4.16 -4.61 9.65
C MET A 65 3.78 -5.01 11.08
N ILE A 66 2.48 -5.06 11.38
CA ILE A 66 1.98 -5.50 12.69
C ILE A 66 2.28 -6.99 12.91
N GLU A 67 1.93 -7.86 11.97
CA GLU A 67 2.15 -9.30 12.09
C GLU A 67 3.63 -9.67 12.17
N LYS A 68 4.48 -8.97 11.41
CA LYS A 68 5.92 -9.16 11.54
C LYS A 68 6.44 -8.74 12.91
N ALA A 69 5.97 -7.63 13.45
CA ALA A 69 6.36 -7.18 14.79
C ALA A 69 5.88 -8.14 15.90
N GLU A 70 4.68 -8.72 15.76
CA GLU A 70 4.18 -9.77 16.64
C GLU A 70 5.07 -11.02 16.58
N HIS A 71 5.37 -11.47 15.37
CA HIS A 71 6.23 -12.65 15.14
C HIS A 71 7.64 -12.46 15.73
N ASP A 72 8.20 -11.26 15.59
CA ASP A 72 9.54 -10.94 16.07
C ASP A 72 9.58 -10.62 17.58
N GLY A 73 8.41 -10.59 18.25
CA GLY A 73 8.29 -10.28 19.67
C GLY A 73 8.47 -8.79 20.01
N LEU A 74 8.44 -7.93 19.00
CA LEU A 74 8.55 -6.46 19.13
C LEU A 74 7.22 -5.81 19.52
N LEU A 75 6.10 -6.49 19.27
CA LEU A 75 4.75 -6.04 19.58
C LEU A 75 4.00 -7.16 20.31
N LYS A 76 3.44 -6.85 21.48
CA LYS A 76 2.73 -7.79 22.35
C LYS A 76 1.29 -7.34 22.58
N PRO A 77 0.35 -8.24 22.88
CA PRO A 77 -1.02 -7.88 23.23
C PRO A 77 -1.09 -6.76 24.28
N GLY A 78 -1.82 -5.69 23.96
CA GLY A 78 -1.97 -4.52 24.82
C GLY A 78 -0.94 -3.41 24.61
N ASP A 79 0.09 -3.63 23.80
CA ASP A 79 1.03 -2.59 23.44
C ASP A 79 0.37 -1.48 22.61
N THR A 80 1.08 -0.37 22.46
CA THR A 80 0.63 0.78 21.68
C THR A 80 1.47 0.90 20.41
N ILE A 81 0.78 1.09 19.28
CA ILE A 81 1.37 1.40 17.97
C ILE A 81 1.30 2.91 17.78
N ILE A 82 2.39 3.53 17.35
CA ILE A 82 2.43 4.96 17.02
C ILE A 82 3.05 5.16 15.65
N GLU A 83 2.45 5.99 14.78
CA GLU A 83 3.00 6.26 13.43
C GLU A 83 2.79 7.73 13.03
N PRO A 84 3.84 8.41 12.55
CA PRO A 84 3.71 9.76 12.00
C PRO A 84 3.22 9.69 10.54
N THR A 85 1.93 9.83 10.35
CA THR A 85 1.33 9.76 9.01
C THR A 85 0.00 10.47 8.95
N SER A 86 -0.29 11.14 7.86
CA SER A 86 -1.59 11.75 7.59
C SER A 86 -2.38 11.05 6.47
N GLY A 87 -1.78 9.98 5.92
CA GLY A 87 -2.29 9.32 4.73
C GLY A 87 -2.94 7.96 4.99
N ASN A 88 -3.04 7.20 3.93
CA ASN A 88 -3.67 5.87 3.92
C ASN A 88 -3.01 4.86 4.87
N THR A 89 -1.73 5.02 5.18
CA THR A 89 -1.06 4.16 6.17
C THR A 89 -1.67 4.35 7.56
N GLY A 90 -1.97 5.59 7.95
CA GLY A 90 -2.67 5.87 9.22
C GLY A 90 -4.05 5.24 9.26
N ILE A 91 -4.79 5.27 8.16
CA ILE A 91 -6.10 4.62 8.05
C ILE A 91 -5.95 3.09 8.22
N GLY A 92 -5.02 2.48 7.48
CA GLY A 92 -4.76 1.04 7.56
C GLY A 92 -4.30 0.60 8.95
N LEU A 93 -3.36 1.32 9.57
CA LEU A 93 -2.90 1.02 10.93
C LEU A 93 -4.01 1.18 11.98
N SER A 94 -4.85 2.23 11.84
CA SER A 94 -6.00 2.43 12.74
C SER A 94 -6.97 1.26 12.65
N MET A 95 -7.36 0.85 11.45
CA MET A 95 -8.27 -0.27 11.23
C MET A 95 -7.69 -1.59 11.72
N VAL A 96 -6.48 -1.95 11.27
CA VAL A 96 -5.86 -3.24 11.56
C VAL A 96 -5.42 -3.34 13.02
N GLY A 97 -4.75 -2.30 13.54
CA GLY A 97 -4.24 -2.30 14.91
C GLY A 97 -5.37 -2.42 15.94
N VAL A 98 -6.44 -1.64 15.76
CA VAL A 98 -7.61 -1.71 16.66
C VAL A 98 -8.34 -3.05 16.51
N ALA A 99 -8.51 -3.58 15.31
CA ALA A 99 -9.12 -4.89 15.08
C ALA A 99 -8.31 -6.03 15.73
N LYS A 100 -7.00 -5.89 15.87
CA LYS A 100 -6.10 -6.83 16.55
C LYS A 100 -5.97 -6.55 18.06
N GLY A 101 -6.66 -5.54 18.61
CA GLY A 101 -6.70 -5.23 20.04
C GLY A 101 -5.57 -4.31 20.54
N TYR A 102 -4.85 -3.64 19.65
CA TYR A 102 -3.83 -2.66 19.99
C TYR A 102 -4.42 -1.27 20.21
N LYS A 103 -3.76 -0.48 21.04
CA LYS A 103 -3.93 0.97 21.02
C LYS A 103 -3.17 1.54 19.83
N VAL A 104 -3.80 2.45 19.10
CA VAL A 104 -3.16 3.07 17.91
C VAL A 104 -3.17 4.58 18.09
N ILE A 105 -2.00 5.18 17.98
CA ILE A 105 -1.80 6.63 18.01
C ILE A 105 -1.27 7.06 16.64
N ILE A 106 -1.96 8.00 16.00
CA ILE A 106 -1.50 8.60 14.75
C ILE A 106 -1.10 10.04 15.03
N VAL A 107 0.13 10.38 14.66
CA VAL A 107 0.66 11.73 14.81
C VAL A 107 0.66 12.43 13.46
N MET A 108 0.03 13.60 13.37
CA MET A 108 -0.09 14.33 12.09
C MET A 108 -0.19 15.84 12.30
N PRO A 109 0.18 16.65 11.28
CA PRO A 109 -0.03 18.10 11.34
C PRO A 109 -1.52 18.45 11.45
N GLU A 110 -1.81 19.50 12.21
CA GLU A 110 -3.19 20.01 12.37
C GLU A 110 -3.83 20.54 11.08
N THR A 111 -3.03 20.74 10.04
CA THR A 111 -3.50 21.18 8.71
C THR A 111 -4.10 20.05 7.86
N MET A 112 -3.99 18.80 8.31
CA MET A 112 -4.52 17.65 7.57
C MET A 112 -6.05 17.60 7.57
N SER A 113 -6.63 16.96 6.54
CA SER A 113 -8.07 16.97 6.31
C SER A 113 -8.88 16.40 7.49
N ILE A 114 -9.99 17.04 7.78
CA ILE A 114 -10.89 16.65 8.88
C ILE A 114 -11.47 15.26 8.62
N GLU A 115 -11.79 14.92 7.37
CA GLU A 115 -12.37 13.64 6.96
C GLU A 115 -11.44 12.48 7.33
N ARG A 116 -10.14 12.60 7.07
CA ARG A 116 -9.16 11.59 7.46
C ARG A 116 -9.04 11.43 8.97
N ARG A 117 -9.07 12.55 9.71
CA ARG A 117 -9.06 12.52 11.18
C ARG A 117 -10.28 11.80 11.72
N LEU A 118 -11.48 12.11 11.18
CA LEU A 118 -12.73 11.47 11.61
C LEU A 118 -12.72 9.98 11.26
N LEU A 119 -12.19 9.59 10.09
CA LEU A 119 -12.10 8.19 9.69
C LEU A 119 -11.19 7.39 10.64
N MET A 120 -9.98 7.89 10.93
CA MET A 120 -9.05 7.22 11.86
C MET A 120 -9.62 7.12 13.28
N LYS A 121 -10.28 8.20 13.78
CA LYS A 121 -10.99 8.17 15.06
C LYS A 121 -12.17 7.19 15.03
N GLY A 122 -12.90 7.11 13.91
CA GLY A 122 -13.99 6.16 13.73
C GLY A 122 -13.54 4.70 13.81
N TYR A 123 -12.30 4.40 13.39
CA TYR A 123 -11.68 3.10 13.62
C TYR A 123 -11.18 2.90 15.06
N GLY A 124 -11.15 3.94 15.90
CA GLY A 124 -10.73 3.85 17.29
C GLY A 124 -9.30 4.31 17.58
N ALA A 125 -8.62 4.94 16.62
CA ALA A 125 -7.28 5.48 16.85
C ALA A 125 -7.33 6.81 17.61
N GLU A 126 -6.32 7.05 18.44
CA GLU A 126 -6.02 8.35 19.05
C GLU A 126 -5.22 9.21 18.07
N LEU A 127 -5.52 10.51 18.03
CA LEU A 127 -4.80 11.45 17.17
C LEU A 127 -4.04 12.47 18.02
N ILE A 128 -2.76 12.62 17.73
CA ILE A 128 -1.92 13.70 18.23
C ILE A 128 -1.67 14.67 17.07
N LEU A 129 -2.10 15.91 17.25
CA LEU A 129 -1.94 16.97 16.26
C LEU A 129 -0.71 17.80 16.59
N THR A 130 0.17 17.97 15.60
CA THR A 130 1.36 18.83 15.72
C THR A 130 1.14 20.16 14.99
N PRO A 131 1.88 21.23 15.34
CA PRO A 131 1.76 22.52 14.67
C PRO A 131 1.91 22.40 13.15
N GLY A 132 1.00 23.03 12.40
CA GLY A 132 1.01 22.99 10.94
C GLY A 132 2.29 23.52 10.31
N ALA A 133 2.92 24.52 10.96
CA ALA A 133 4.17 25.12 10.52
C ALA A 133 5.35 24.13 10.50
N ASP A 134 5.32 23.11 11.34
CA ASP A 134 6.38 22.08 11.41
C ASP A 134 6.21 20.97 10.37
N GLY A 135 5.07 20.95 9.66
CA GLY A 135 4.76 19.94 8.64
C GLY A 135 4.89 18.51 9.17
N ILE A 136 5.11 17.57 8.26
CA ILE A 136 5.26 16.14 8.62
C ILE A 136 6.51 15.87 9.46
N SER A 137 7.55 16.68 9.30
CA SER A 137 8.79 16.56 10.10
C SER A 137 8.54 16.78 11.60
N GLY A 138 7.61 17.69 11.95
CA GLY A 138 7.17 17.87 13.34
C GLY A 138 6.49 16.63 13.90
N SER A 139 5.63 16.01 13.10
CA SER A 139 4.95 14.77 13.49
C SER A 139 5.91 13.58 13.66
N ILE A 140 6.93 13.50 12.80
CA ILE A 140 7.98 12.47 12.92
C ILE A 140 8.73 12.63 14.25
N ARG A 141 9.23 13.82 14.54
CA ARG A 141 9.95 14.08 15.82
C ARG A 141 9.11 13.75 17.04
N GLU A 142 7.82 14.12 17.01
CA GLU A 142 6.91 13.87 18.14
C GLU A 142 6.59 12.38 18.30
N ALA A 143 6.36 11.65 17.20
CA ALA A 143 6.14 10.21 17.25
C ALA A 143 7.36 9.45 17.77
N GLU A 144 8.56 9.81 17.31
CA GLU A 144 9.83 9.22 17.78
C GLU A 144 10.08 9.50 19.26
N ARG A 145 9.80 10.74 19.71
CA ARG A 145 9.93 11.12 21.13
C ARG A 145 9.00 10.26 21.99
N LEU A 146 7.70 10.19 21.63
CA LEU A 146 6.70 9.42 22.37
C LEU A 146 6.98 7.92 22.35
N ALA A 147 7.41 7.38 21.20
CA ALA A 147 7.81 5.98 21.09
C ALA A 147 8.94 5.64 22.03
N LYS A 148 9.99 6.48 22.08
CA LYS A 148 11.16 6.28 22.94
C LYS A 148 10.82 6.40 24.42
N GLU A 149 10.01 7.41 24.81
CA GLU A 149 9.66 7.67 26.20
C GLU A 149 8.73 6.59 26.80
N ASN A 150 7.85 6.02 25.99
CA ASN A 150 6.79 5.12 26.45
C ASN A 150 6.97 3.66 25.98
N GLY A 151 7.99 3.36 25.17
CA GLY A 151 8.21 2.03 24.60
C GLY A 151 7.16 1.63 23.56
N TYR A 152 6.57 2.59 22.83
CA TYR A 152 5.58 2.31 21.81
C TYR A 152 6.24 1.75 20.54
N PHE A 153 5.54 0.84 19.87
CA PHE A 153 5.99 0.30 18.59
C PHE A 153 5.78 1.32 17.47
N LEU A 154 6.84 1.62 16.73
CA LEU A 154 6.88 2.54 15.59
C LEU A 154 7.11 1.74 14.31
N PRO A 155 6.08 1.54 13.46
CA PRO A 155 6.15 0.71 12.24
C PRO A 155 7.16 1.18 11.21
N LEU A 156 7.34 2.50 10.98
CA LEU A 156 8.29 3.09 10.03
C LEU A 156 8.09 2.61 8.58
N GLN A 157 6.95 2.95 7.97
CA GLN A 157 6.57 2.47 6.64
C GLN A 157 7.62 2.62 5.53
N PHE A 158 8.52 3.59 5.64
CA PHE A 158 9.57 3.88 4.65
C PHE A 158 10.86 3.08 4.84
N GLU A 159 10.98 2.35 5.96
CA GLU A 159 12.17 1.59 6.32
C GLU A 159 11.88 0.11 6.60
N ASN A 160 10.64 -0.24 6.89
CA ASN A 160 10.24 -1.56 7.33
C ASN A 160 10.17 -2.55 6.17
N GLU A 161 11.00 -3.58 6.20
CA GLU A 161 11.07 -4.64 5.21
C GLU A 161 9.74 -5.44 5.05
N ALA A 162 8.87 -5.42 6.06
CA ALA A 162 7.55 -6.04 5.95
C ALA A 162 6.67 -5.36 4.88
N ASN A 163 6.98 -4.11 4.50
CA ASN A 163 6.30 -3.38 3.45
C ASN A 163 6.55 -4.01 2.07
N PRO A 164 7.76 -4.06 1.51
CA PRO A 164 7.96 -4.74 0.22
C PRO A 164 7.64 -6.24 0.30
N LEU A 165 7.89 -6.89 1.40
CA LEU A 165 7.66 -8.33 1.58
C LEU A 165 6.20 -8.73 1.40
N VAL A 166 5.22 -7.95 1.87
CA VAL A 166 3.80 -8.27 1.67
C VAL A 166 3.41 -8.21 0.20
N HIS A 167 3.99 -7.29 -0.56
CA HIS A 167 3.74 -7.19 -2.00
C HIS A 167 4.37 -8.34 -2.77
N GLU A 168 5.54 -8.81 -2.36
CA GLU A 168 6.19 -9.99 -2.90
C GLU A 168 5.37 -11.26 -2.63
N LYS A 169 4.79 -11.37 -1.42
CA LYS A 169 4.03 -12.55 -0.99
C LYS A 169 2.55 -12.54 -1.40
N THR A 170 1.98 -11.40 -1.72
CA THR A 170 0.54 -11.29 -2.00
C THR A 170 0.23 -10.58 -3.32
N THR A 171 0.60 -9.32 -3.47
CA THR A 171 0.26 -8.51 -4.67
C THR A 171 0.84 -9.10 -5.95
N GLY A 172 2.12 -9.47 -5.94
CA GLY A 172 2.78 -10.13 -7.08
C GLY A 172 2.12 -11.46 -7.44
N PRO A 173 1.96 -12.40 -6.50
CA PRO A 173 1.22 -13.65 -6.73
C PRO A 173 -0.19 -13.47 -7.24
N GLU A 174 -0.97 -12.54 -6.69
CA GLU A 174 -2.33 -12.24 -7.16
C GLU A 174 -2.34 -11.80 -8.64
N ILE A 175 -1.33 -11.01 -9.06
CA ILE A 175 -1.21 -10.56 -10.44
C ILE A 175 -0.83 -11.74 -11.33
N HIS A 176 0.25 -12.46 -11.04
CA HIS A 176 0.66 -13.54 -11.94
C HIS A 176 -0.34 -14.70 -12.01
N GLN A 177 -1.11 -14.96 -10.95
CA GLN A 177 -2.20 -15.95 -10.98
C GLN A 177 -3.33 -15.53 -11.92
N ALA A 178 -3.63 -14.22 -12.01
CA ALA A 178 -4.67 -13.71 -12.90
C ALA A 178 -4.29 -13.80 -14.39
N PHE A 179 -3.01 -13.62 -14.73
CA PHE A 179 -2.52 -13.64 -16.11
C PHE A 179 -1.96 -15.00 -16.55
N GLY A 180 -1.56 -15.84 -15.61
CA GLY A 180 -1.08 -17.20 -15.88
C GLY A 180 0.07 -17.25 -16.88
N VAL A 181 0.03 -18.23 -17.78
CA VAL A 181 1.07 -18.46 -18.79
C VAL A 181 1.10 -17.41 -19.91
N ASN A 182 0.02 -16.65 -20.09
CA ASN A 182 -0.04 -15.59 -21.10
C ASN A 182 0.92 -14.45 -20.79
N GLY A 183 1.26 -14.27 -19.50
CA GLY A 183 2.25 -13.31 -19.04
C GLY A 183 1.77 -11.86 -19.07
N LEU A 184 2.69 -10.98 -18.76
CA LEU A 184 2.58 -9.53 -18.80
C LEU A 184 3.82 -8.94 -19.46
N ASP A 185 3.64 -7.95 -20.33
CA ASP A 185 4.75 -7.23 -20.95
C ASP A 185 5.32 -6.17 -20.01
N ALA A 186 4.46 -5.50 -19.25
CA ALA A 186 4.87 -4.46 -18.30
C ALA A 186 4.04 -4.43 -17.03
N PHE A 187 4.66 -4.01 -15.93
CA PHE A 187 4.01 -3.66 -14.66
C PHE A 187 4.35 -2.22 -14.30
N VAL A 188 3.31 -1.41 -14.10
CA VAL A 188 3.44 0.02 -13.79
C VAL A 188 2.94 0.28 -12.37
N ALA A 189 3.75 0.95 -11.56
CA ALA A 189 3.36 1.31 -10.18
C ALA A 189 3.86 2.70 -9.79
N GLY A 190 2.99 3.50 -9.17
CA GLY A 190 3.37 4.76 -8.54
C GLY A 190 4.27 4.53 -7.32
N ILE A 191 5.33 5.33 -7.19
CA ILE A 191 6.32 5.21 -6.13
C ILE A 191 6.03 6.20 -5.00
N GLY A 192 5.45 5.69 -3.90
CA GLY A 192 5.40 6.36 -2.61
C GLY A 192 6.47 5.77 -1.69
N THR A 193 6.15 4.75 -0.90
CA THR A 193 7.15 4.03 -0.11
C THR A 193 8.06 3.14 -0.96
N GLY A 194 7.69 2.85 -2.20
CA GLY A 194 8.42 1.94 -3.08
C GLY A 194 8.12 0.45 -2.86
N GLY A 195 7.41 0.11 -1.79
CA GLY A 195 7.16 -1.29 -1.42
C GLY A 195 6.44 -2.10 -2.49
N THR A 196 5.45 -1.49 -3.17
CA THR A 196 4.67 -2.19 -4.21
C THR A 196 5.54 -2.59 -5.40
N ILE A 197 6.29 -1.63 -5.98
CA ILE A 197 7.14 -1.93 -7.14
C ILE A 197 8.28 -2.85 -6.76
N THR A 198 8.84 -2.69 -5.57
CA THR A 198 9.91 -3.56 -5.06
C THR A 198 9.43 -4.99 -4.88
N GLY A 199 8.40 -5.19 -4.08
CA GLY A 199 7.96 -6.54 -3.73
C GLY A 199 7.23 -7.24 -4.87
N ALA A 200 6.20 -6.63 -5.44
CA ALA A 200 5.49 -7.22 -6.57
C ALA A 200 6.41 -7.35 -7.80
N GLY A 201 7.30 -6.38 -8.02
CA GLY A 201 8.28 -6.43 -9.12
C GLY A 201 9.24 -7.60 -9.01
N ARG A 202 9.79 -7.90 -7.82
CA ARG A 202 10.64 -9.07 -7.58
C ARG A 202 9.92 -10.37 -7.94
N GLU A 203 8.69 -10.54 -7.47
CA GLU A 203 7.89 -11.73 -7.76
C GLU A 203 7.54 -11.82 -9.25
N LEU A 204 7.13 -10.71 -9.87
CA LEU A 204 6.78 -10.70 -11.29
C LEU A 204 7.99 -10.95 -12.21
N LYS A 205 9.16 -10.40 -11.92
CA LYS A 205 10.40 -10.73 -12.66
C LYS A 205 10.81 -12.19 -12.50
N ARG A 206 10.57 -12.78 -11.34
CA ARG A 206 10.83 -14.22 -11.10
C ARG A 206 9.97 -15.10 -12.00
N VAL A 207 8.70 -14.75 -12.21
CA VAL A 207 7.73 -15.54 -13.02
C VAL A 207 7.80 -15.15 -14.50
N TYR A 208 7.97 -13.87 -14.80
CA TYR A 208 8.04 -13.30 -16.14
C TYR A 208 9.39 -12.57 -16.35
N PRO A 209 10.48 -13.28 -16.65
CA PRO A 209 11.82 -12.67 -16.68
C PRO A 209 12.01 -11.51 -17.68
N LYS A 210 11.10 -11.36 -18.65
CA LYS A 210 11.14 -10.30 -19.66
C LYS A 210 10.20 -9.12 -19.36
N ILE A 211 9.48 -9.16 -18.25
CA ILE A 211 8.56 -8.09 -17.87
C ILE A 211 9.31 -6.78 -17.66
N GLU A 212 8.79 -5.68 -18.20
CA GLU A 212 9.30 -4.35 -17.94
C GLU A 212 8.63 -3.77 -16.68
N LEU A 213 9.41 -3.37 -15.69
CA LEU A 213 8.93 -2.75 -14.47
C LEU A 213 9.11 -1.23 -14.54
N ILE A 214 8.02 -0.50 -14.44
CA ILE A 214 7.98 0.95 -14.66
C ILE A 214 7.50 1.62 -13.39
N GLY A 215 8.38 2.42 -12.77
CA GLY A 215 8.03 3.31 -11.68
C GLY A 215 7.38 4.59 -12.19
N VAL A 216 6.46 5.16 -11.41
CA VAL A 216 5.86 6.47 -11.71
C VAL A 216 6.08 7.40 -10.52
N GLU A 217 6.57 8.62 -10.82
CA GLU A 217 6.73 9.70 -9.84
C GLU A 217 6.15 11.02 -10.38
N PRO A 218 5.83 12.01 -9.51
CA PRO A 218 5.38 13.32 -9.96
C PRO A 218 6.50 14.09 -10.67
N ALA A 219 6.20 14.72 -11.79
CA ALA A 219 7.16 15.52 -12.55
C ALA A 219 7.71 16.72 -11.75
N GLU A 220 6.89 17.24 -10.82
CA GLU A 220 7.23 18.35 -9.93
C GLU A 220 8.19 17.92 -8.81
N SER A 221 8.38 16.62 -8.60
CA SER A 221 9.23 16.03 -7.54
C SER A 221 9.91 14.75 -8.04
N ALA A 222 10.53 14.82 -9.23
CA ALA A 222 11.09 13.66 -9.94
C ALA A 222 12.51 13.32 -9.43
N ILE A 223 12.61 12.95 -8.17
CA ILE A 223 13.89 12.65 -7.50
C ILE A 223 14.56 11.38 -7.99
N LEU A 224 13.79 10.41 -8.48
CA LEU A 224 14.34 9.16 -9.03
C LEU A 224 14.96 9.38 -10.41
N GLU A 225 14.54 10.44 -11.12
CA GLU A 225 15.19 10.95 -12.33
C GLU A 225 16.35 11.92 -12.02
N GLY A 226 16.69 12.15 -10.75
CA GLY A 226 17.78 13.03 -10.34
C GLY A 226 17.43 14.52 -10.26
N LYS A 227 16.13 14.88 -10.26
CA LYS A 227 15.66 16.25 -10.05
C LYS A 227 15.49 16.56 -8.55
N GLU A 228 15.29 17.82 -8.21
CA GLU A 228 15.00 18.24 -6.84
C GLU A 228 13.57 17.89 -6.42
N ALA A 229 13.38 17.71 -5.11
CA ALA A 229 12.06 17.53 -4.53
C ALA A 229 11.26 18.84 -4.60
N GLY A 230 9.99 18.74 -4.98
CA GLY A 230 9.08 19.89 -5.09
C GLY A 230 7.66 19.54 -4.64
N PRO A 231 6.82 20.57 -4.38
CA PRO A 231 5.42 20.37 -4.04
C PRO A 231 4.63 19.89 -5.26
N HIS A 232 3.76 18.91 -5.07
CA HIS A 232 2.89 18.35 -6.11
C HIS A 232 1.51 17.99 -5.56
N LYS A 233 0.52 17.79 -6.45
CA LYS A 233 -0.88 17.50 -6.09
C LYS A 233 -1.21 16.00 -6.03
N ILE A 234 -0.33 15.13 -6.52
CA ILE A 234 -0.60 13.69 -6.62
C ILE A 234 -0.39 13.04 -5.26
N GLN A 235 -1.47 12.62 -4.61
CA GLN A 235 -1.41 12.03 -3.27
C GLN A 235 -0.90 10.58 -3.29
N GLY A 236 -0.06 10.24 -2.33
CA GLY A 236 0.38 8.87 -2.08
C GLY A 236 1.65 8.42 -2.81
N ILE A 237 2.19 9.26 -3.71
CA ILE A 237 3.47 9.06 -4.38
C ILE A 237 4.35 10.32 -4.23
N GLY A 238 5.62 10.27 -4.61
CA GLY A 238 6.50 11.43 -4.61
C GLY A 238 6.84 11.95 -3.21
N THR A 239 7.57 11.16 -2.43
CA THR A 239 7.88 11.44 -1.00
C THR A 239 8.90 12.55 -0.78
N GLY A 240 9.59 13.00 -1.85
CA GLY A 240 10.68 13.98 -1.77
C GLY A 240 12.02 13.41 -1.29
N PHE A 241 12.11 12.11 -1.11
CA PHE A 241 13.34 11.35 -0.80
C PHE A 241 13.23 9.92 -1.33
N VAL A 242 14.36 9.22 -1.43
CA VAL A 242 14.38 7.79 -1.82
C VAL A 242 14.15 6.94 -0.56
N PRO A 243 13.01 6.21 -0.46
CA PRO A 243 12.73 5.36 0.70
C PRO A 243 13.68 4.18 0.80
N LYS A 244 14.00 3.72 2.01
CA LYS A 244 14.81 2.50 2.23
C LYS A 244 14.10 1.23 1.74
N THR A 245 12.76 1.24 1.72
CA THR A 245 11.93 0.14 1.20
C THR A 245 11.87 0.06 -0.32
N LEU A 246 12.45 1.04 -1.04
CA LEU A 246 12.57 1.04 -2.49
C LEU A 246 13.88 0.39 -2.91
N ASP A 247 13.81 -0.73 -3.60
CA ASP A 247 14.94 -1.31 -4.31
C ASP A 247 15.05 -0.66 -5.70
N THR A 248 15.98 0.27 -5.86
CA THR A 248 16.18 1.01 -7.11
C THR A 248 16.72 0.16 -8.26
N SER A 249 17.14 -1.07 -7.99
CA SER A 249 17.60 -2.02 -9.01
C SER A 249 16.47 -2.89 -9.58
N VAL A 250 15.27 -2.85 -8.97
CA VAL A 250 14.18 -3.73 -9.38
C VAL A 250 13.47 -3.26 -10.63
N TYR A 251 13.27 -1.96 -10.81
CA TYR A 251 12.58 -1.37 -11.95
C TYR A 251 13.54 -1.05 -13.11
N ASP A 252 12.98 -1.06 -14.31
CA ASP A 252 13.76 -0.86 -15.53
C ASP A 252 13.80 0.62 -15.93
N LYS A 253 12.71 1.37 -15.62
CA LYS A 253 12.64 2.83 -15.87
C LYS A 253 11.67 3.51 -14.93
N VAL A 254 11.78 4.83 -14.85
CA VAL A 254 10.83 5.71 -14.17
C VAL A 254 10.20 6.64 -15.20
N LEU A 255 8.92 6.93 -15.02
CA LEU A 255 8.18 7.94 -15.78
C LEU A 255 7.70 9.02 -14.83
N SER A 256 8.02 10.26 -15.13
CA SER A 256 7.46 11.41 -14.40
C SER A 256 6.18 11.90 -15.07
N ILE A 257 5.12 12.10 -14.25
CA ILE A 257 3.82 12.60 -14.70
C ILE A 257 3.47 13.90 -14.00
N SER A 258 2.89 14.86 -14.73
CA SER A 258 2.42 16.13 -14.16
C SER A 258 1.20 15.90 -13.26
N GLY A 259 1.09 16.71 -12.21
CA GLY A 259 -0.08 16.77 -11.33
C GLY A 259 -1.24 17.59 -11.90
N ASP A 260 -1.10 18.17 -13.10
CA ASP A 260 -2.11 18.99 -13.80
C ASP A 260 -2.79 18.22 -14.93
#